data_e3dc91ba1b35ad032ea4c3af13081e8d
#
_entry.id   e3dc91ba1b35ad032ea4c3af13081e8d
#
_cell.length_a   1.000
_cell.length_b   1.000
_cell.length_c   1.000
_cell.angle_alpha   90.00
_cell.angle_beta   90.00
_cell.angle_gamma   90.00
#
_symmetry.space_group_name_H-M   'P 1'
#
loop_
_entity.id
_entity.type
_entity.pdbx_description
1 polymer ?
#
loop_
_entity_poly.entity_id
_entity_poly.type
_entity_poly.pdbx_seq_one_letter_code
_entity_poly.pdbx_strand_id
1 'polypeptide(L)'
;MVETARKIPPLDDGPDWNFDLLETYHQEIARVPRFYRLDTYPNQIELITAEQMMDAYSSVGMPIGYQHWSFGKRFIHTERNYKRGQMGLAYEIVINSDPCIAYLMEENTMPMQALVMAHACYGHNSFFKNNYLFKTWTDASSIIDYLLFAKNYITECEEKHGIDAVEKLIDSCHALMNFGVDRYKRPQKISLAEEKRRQKAREDYLQTQVNELWRTLPKQHKASGVEDRRYP
;
A
#
# COMPACT_ATOMS: atom_id res chain seq x y z
N MET A 1 -0.82 20.02 -29.12
CA MET A 1 -0.22 18.95 -29.94
C MET A 1 0.32 17.92 -28.95
N VAL A 2 -0.32 16.76 -28.86
CA VAL A 2 0.18 15.65 -28.06
C VAL A 2 1.34 15.08 -28.87
N GLU A 3 2.56 15.35 -28.43
CA GLU A 3 3.75 14.74 -28.99
C GLU A 3 3.61 13.23 -28.76
N THR A 4 3.40 12.50 -29.85
CA THR A 4 3.29 11.04 -29.83
C THR A 4 4.48 10.48 -29.09
N ALA A 5 4.22 9.86 -27.95
CA ALA A 5 5.23 9.18 -27.14
C ALA A 5 6.06 8.30 -28.10
N ARG A 6 7.32 8.69 -28.36
CA ARG A 6 8.28 7.83 -29.04
C ARG A 6 8.26 6.51 -28.29
N LYS A 7 8.00 5.40 -28.96
CA LYS A 7 8.22 4.07 -28.43
C LYS A 7 9.70 3.97 -28.07
N ILE A 8 10.02 4.20 -26.82
CA ILE A 8 11.37 3.95 -26.29
C ILE A 8 11.48 2.43 -26.26
N PRO A 9 12.46 1.82 -26.93
CA PRO A 9 12.67 0.38 -26.83
C PRO A 9 12.93 0.04 -25.35
N PRO A 10 12.52 -1.16 -24.90
CA PRO A 10 12.85 -1.61 -23.55
C PRO A 10 14.37 -1.52 -23.34
N LEU A 11 14.78 -1.13 -22.16
CA LEU A 11 16.19 -1.03 -21.80
C LEU A 11 16.86 -2.40 -21.72
N ASP A 12 16.08 -3.42 -21.44
CA ASP A 12 16.44 -4.82 -21.45
C ASP A 12 15.20 -5.68 -21.74
N ASP A 13 15.39 -6.84 -22.40
CA ASP A 13 14.31 -7.77 -22.77
C ASP A 13 14.18 -8.96 -21.81
N GLY A 14 15.05 -9.05 -20.79
CA GLY A 14 15.12 -10.16 -19.85
C GLY A 14 14.26 -9.96 -18.59
N PRO A 15 13.98 -11.05 -17.85
CA PRO A 15 13.32 -10.99 -16.54
C PRO A 15 14.30 -10.65 -15.41
N ASP A 16 15.59 -10.85 -15.63
CA ASP A 16 16.63 -10.71 -14.62
C ASP A 16 17.03 -9.25 -14.45
N TRP A 17 17.42 -8.89 -13.24
CA TRP A 17 17.87 -7.54 -12.92
C TRP A 17 19.21 -7.56 -12.19
N ASN A 18 19.89 -6.43 -12.24
CA ASN A 18 21.03 -6.10 -11.40
C ASN A 18 20.94 -4.64 -10.95
N PHE A 19 21.80 -4.22 -10.03
CA PHE A 19 21.74 -2.88 -9.48
C PHE A 19 21.96 -1.77 -10.52
N ASP A 20 22.85 -1.98 -11.48
CA ASP A 20 23.12 -0.99 -12.55
C ASP A 20 21.89 -0.83 -13.46
N LEU A 21 21.23 -1.92 -13.77
CA LEU A 21 20.01 -1.92 -14.57
C LEU A 21 18.84 -1.27 -13.80
N LEU A 22 18.69 -1.59 -12.51
CA LEU A 22 17.68 -0.94 -11.64
C LEU A 22 17.89 0.57 -11.58
N GLU A 23 19.13 1.02 -11.38
CA GLU A 23 19.43 2.44 -11.34
C GLU A 23 19.14 3.11 -12.68
N THR A 24 19.46 2.46 -13.80
CA THR A 24 19.16 2.95 -15.15
C THR A 24 17.65 3.12 -15.34
N TYR A 25 16.84 2.11 -14.95
CA TYR A 25 15.38 2.20 -15.00
C TYR A 25 14.84 3.29 -14.08
N HIS A 26 15.41 3.40 -12.86
CA HIS A 26 15.00 4.45 -11.92
C HIS A 26 15.22 5.84 -12.48
N GLN A 27 16.36 6.09 -13.13
CA GLN A 27 16.67 7.37 -13.75
C GLN A 27 15.75 7.69 -14.92
N GLU A 28 15.45 6.72 -15.78
CA GLU A 28 14.51 6.90 -16.88
C GLU A 28 13.07 7.14 -16.39
N ILE A 29 12.63 6.37 -15.40
CA ILE A 29 11.32 6.58 -14.75
C ILE A 29 11.24 7.98 -14.15
N ALA A 30 12.31 8.46 -13.48
CA ALA A 30 12.35 9.77 -12.84
C ALA A 30 12.18 10.96 -13.81
N ARG A 31 12.42 10.77 -15.09
CA ARG A 31 12.17 11.81 -16.11
C ARG A 31 10.70 12.09 -16.34
N VAL A 32 9.87 11.05 -16.29
CA VAL A 32 8.43 11.15 -16.56
C VAL A 32 7.70 11.99 -15.50
N PRO A 33 7.83 11.71 -14.19
CA PRO A 33 7.26 12.54 -13.13
C PRO A 33 7.71 14.00 -13.20
N ARG A 34 8.96 14.25 -13.52
CA ARG A 34 9.48 15.62 -13.70
C ARG A 34 8.79 16.35 -14.85
N PHE A 35 8.54 15.65 -15.96
CA PHE A 35 7.78 16.21 -17.07
C PHE A 35 6.35 16.58 -16.67
N TYR A 36 5.68 15.71 -15.90
CA TYR A 36 4.33 15.96 -15.39
C TYR A 36 4.29 16.85 -14.12
N ARG A 37 5.45 17.31 -13.66
CA ARG A 37 5.59 18.15 -12.46
C ARG A 37 4.99 17.50 -11.20
N LEU A 38 5.15 16.19 -11.05
CA LEU A 38 4.81 15.50 -9.81
C LEU A 38 5.79 15.94 -8.72
N ASP A 39 5.24 16.40 -7.61
CA ASP A 39 6.01 16.79 -6.44
C ASP A 39 6.16 15.57 -5.51
N THR A 40 7.41 15.15 -5.26
CA THR A 40 7.76 13.98 -4.45
C THR A 40 8.82 14.33 -3.43
N TYR A 41 8.87 13.57 -2.34
CA TYR A 41 10.08 13.51 -1.51
C TYR A 41 11.23 12.84 -2.29
N PRO A 42 12.50 13.04 -1.90
CA PRO A 42 13.57 12.17 -2.36
C PRO A 42 13.23 10.70 -2.09
N ASN A 43 13.60 9.80 -3.00
CA ASN A 43 13.34 8.38 -2.83
C ASN A 43 14.56 7.68 -2.23
N GLN A 44 14.31 6.76 -1.29
CA GLN A 44 15.25 5.78 -0.79
C GLN A 44 14.70 4.40 -1.13
N ILE A 45 15.34 3.71 -2.08
CA ILE A 45 14.91 2.39 -2.54
C ILE A 45 15.74 1.34 -1.83
N GLU A 46 15.09 0.37 -1.22
CA GLU A 46 15.70 -0.76 -0.53
C GLU A 46 15.13 -2.07 -1.09
N LEU A 47 16.02 -2.99 -1.43
CA LEU A 47 15.63 -4.32 -1.89
C LEU A 47 15.60 -5.26 -0.68
N ILE A 48 14.50 -5.95 -0.50
CA ILE A 48 14.28 -6.84 0.64
C ILE A 48 13.79 -8.21 0.16
N THR A 49 14.12 -9.24 0.94
CA THR A 49 13.68 -10.61 0.68
C THR A 49 12.19 -10.79 1.01
N ALA A 50 11.58 -11.87 0.51
CA ALA A 50 10.21 -12.24 0.87
C ALA A 50 10.03 -12.41 2.39
N GLU A 51 11.03 -12.90 3.10
CA GLU A 51 11.00 -13.04 4.56
C GLU A 51 10.97 -11.67 5.26
N GLN A 52 11.82 -10.74 4.82
CA GLN A 52 11.83 -9.38 5.33
C GLN A 52 10.52 -8.64 5.00
N MET A 53 9.95 -8.89 3.82
CA MET A 53 8.64 -8.37 3.45
C MET A 53 7.54 -8.91 4.38
N MET A 54 7.56 -10.20 4.72
CA MET A 54 6.62 -10.79 5.69
C MET A 54 6.79 -10.22 7.09
N ASP A 55 8.03 -9.95 7.52
CA ASP A 55 8.32 -9.31 8.80
C ASP A 55 7.75 -7.88 8.84
N ALA A 56 7.97 -7.10 7.78
CA ALA A 56 7.40 -5.77 7.64
C ALA A 56 5.86 -5.78 7.69
N TYR A 57 5.19 -6.75 7.06
CA TYR A 57 3.75 -6.94 7.20
C TYR A 57 3.34 -7.25 8.62
N SER A 58 4.11 -8.07 9.31
CA SER A 58 3.79 -8.50 10.67
C SER A 58 3.89 -7.35 11.65
N SER A 59 4.82 -6.43 11.42
CA SER A 59 5.02 -5.20 12.19
C SER A 59 4.19 -4.00 11.70
N VAL A 60 3.15 -4.24 10.88
CA VAL A 60 2.25 -3.20 10.35
C VAL A 60 2.98 -2.19 9.45
N GLY A 61 4.01 -2.63 8.74
CA GLY A 61 4.79 -1.79 7.83
C GLY A 61 5.68 -0.76 8.51
N MET A 62 5.87 -0.85 9.82
CA MET A 62 6.78 0.05 10.54
C MET A 62 8.23 -0.33 10.28
N PRO A 63 9.08 0.59 9.79
CA PRO A 63 10.50 0.31 9.54
C PRO A 63 11.30 0.17 10.84
N ILE A 64 10.84 0.79 11.91
CA ILE A 64 11.36 0.70 13.27
C ILE A 64 10.18 0.53 14.21
N GLY A 65 10.25 -0.42 15.13
CA GLY A 65 9.15 -0.67 16.06
C GLY A 65 9.62 -1.30 17.37
N TYR A 66 8.71 -1.31 18.33
CA TYR A 66 8.85 -2.08 19.56
C TYR A 66 8.60 -3.57 19.27
N GLN A 67 9.03 -4.43 20.20
CA GLN A 67 8.77 -5.87 20.11
C GLN A 67 7.43 -6.19 20.81
N HIS A 68 6.68 -7.10 20.20
CA HIS A 68 5.43 -7.61 20.76
C HIS A 68 5.13 -9.01 20.23
N TRP A 69 4.65 -9.92 21.09
CA TRP A 69 4.37 -11.31 20.74
C TRP A 69 3.40 -11.46 19.56
N SER A 70 2.46 -10.53 19.41
CA SER A 70 1.47 -10.56 18.33
C SER A 70 2.12 -10.43 16.93
N PHE A 71 3.26 -9.77 16.82
CA PHE A 71 4.00 -9.64 15.56
C PHE A 71 4.56 -10.99 15.13
N GLY A 72 5.21 -11.73 16.04
CA GLY A 72 5.68 -13.09 15.76
C GLY A 72 4.56 -14.06 15.40
N LYS A 73 3.42 -13.98 16.10
CA LYS A 73 2.24 -14.79 15.77
C LYS A 73 1.70 -14.45 14.37
N ARG A 74 1.67 -13.18 14.00
CA ARG A 74 1.24 -12.72 12.67
C ARG A 74 2.21 -13.17 11.60
N PHE A 75 3.52 -13.09 11.86
CA PHE A 75 4.56 -13.59 10.96
C PHE A 75 4.37 -15.07 10.63
N ILE A 76 4.25 -15.94 11.65
CA ILE A 76 4.04 -17.38 11.47
C ILE A 76 2.75 -17.67 10.66
N HIS A 77 1.69 -16.90 10.89
CA HIS A 77 0.45 -17.05 10.15
C HIS A 77 0.62 -16.66 8.68
N THR A 78 1.26 -15.53 8.42
CA THR A 78 1.56 -15.03 7.07
C THR A 78 2.45 -16.00 6.32
N GLU A 79 3.53 -16.47 6.93
CA GLU A 79 4.46 -17.44 6.36
C GLU A 79 3.76 -18.76 5.97
N ARG A 80 2.90 -19.29 6.83
CA ARG A 80 2.13 -20.51 6.54
C ARG A 80 1.18 -20.33 5.35
N ASN A 81 0.52 -19.19 5.27
CA ASN A 81 -0.40 -18.90 4.17
C ASN A 81 0.36 -18.70 2.85
N TYR A 82 1.50 -18.01 2.91
CA TYR A 82 2.39 -17.83 1.76
C TYR A 82 2.92 -19.17 1.23
N LYS A 83 3.47 -20.00 2.11
CA LYS A 83 3.97 -21.36 1.75
C LYS A 83 2.90 -22.28 1.18
N ARG A 84 1.63 -22.07 1.53
CA ARG A 84 0.48 -22.82 0.99
C ARG A 84 -0.09 -22.23 -0.29
N GLY A 85 0.46 -21.12 -0.78
CA GLY A 85 -0.09 -20.39 -1.94
C GLY A 85 -1.45 -19.76 -1.70
N GLN A 86 -1.87 -19.60 -0.43
CA GLN A 86 -3.15 -18.99 -0.04
C GLN A 86 -3.08 -17.47 0.07
N MET A 87 -1.88 -16.93 0.08
CA MET A 87 -1.60 -15.51 0.18
C MET A 87 -0.42 -15.14 -0.71
N GLY A 88 -0.55 -14.10 -1.53
CA GLY A 88 0.57 -13.43 -2.17
C GLY A 88 1.15 -12.36 -1.26
N LEU A 89 2.41 -12.02 -1.47
CA LEU A 89 3.02 -10.84 -0.87
C LEU A 89 2.77 -9.63 -1.79
N ALA A 90 2.73 -8.42 -1.22
CA ALA A 90 2.83 -7.22 -2.05
C ALA A 90 4.25 -7.15 -2.63
N TYR A 91 4.35 -6.51 -3.77
CA TYR A 91 5.62 -6.37 -4.46
C TYR A 91 6.47 -5.23 -3.87
N GLU A 92 5.84 -4.40 -3.01
CA GLU A 92 6.42 -3.21 -2.41
C GLU A 92 5.76 -2.83 -1.08
N ILE A 93 6.51 -2.14 -0.24
CA ILE A 93 5.99 -1.37 0.91
C ILE A 93 6.57 0.03 0.82
N VAL A 94 5.74 1.05 1.01
CA VAL A 94 6.17 2.45 0.93
C VAL A 94 5.92 3.15 2.26
N ILE A 95 6.97 3.75 2.80
CA ILE A 95 6.91 4.48 4.06
C ILE A 95 6.79 5.97 3.76
N ASN A 96 5.76 6.61 4.33
CA ASN A 96 5.58 8.05 4.24
C ASN A 96 6.59 8.78 5.13
N SER A 97 7.80 8.92 4.61
CA SER A 97 8.95 9.57 5.27
C SER A 97 9.65 10.52 4.31
N ASP A 98 10.56 11.32 4.78
CA ASP A 98 11.43 12.18 3.99
C ASP A 98 12.90 11.90 4.37
N PRO A 99 13.67 11.19 3.53
CA PRO A 99 13.30 10.63 2.22
C PRO A 99 12.20 9.55 2.32
N CYS A 100 11.39 9.41 1.25
CA CYS A 100 10.39 8.36 1.15
C CYS A 100 11.07 7.01 0.94
N ILE A 101 10.85 6.07 1.86
CA ILE A 101 11.47 4.75 1.80
C ILE A 101 10.53 3.81 1.02
N ALA A 102 11.06 3.17 -0.02
CA ALA A 102 10.37 2.18 -0.80
C ALA A 102 11.11 0.82 -0.68
N TYR A 103 10.47 -0.13 -0.01
CA TYR A 103 10.93 -1.51 0.03
C TYR A 103 10.39 -2.24 -1.20
N LEU A 104 11.28 -2.79 -2.02
CA LEU A 104 10.95 -3.58 -3.19
C LEU A 104 11.39 -5.02 -2.95
N MET A 105 10.56 -5.97 -3.36
CA MET A 105 10.88 -7.39 -3.18
C MET A 105 11.92 -7.84 -4.20
N GLU A 106 12.99 -8.50 -3.76
CA GLU A 106 14.10 -8.92 -4.63
C GLU A 106 13.68 -10.00 -5.65
N GLU A 107 12.65 -10.78 -5.36
CA GLU A 107 12.12 -11.80 -6.26
C GLU A 107 11.29 -11.22 -7.42
N ASN A 108 11.05 -9.92 -7.46
CA ASN A 108 10.38 -9.30 -8.59
C ASN A 108 11.25 -9.41 -9.86
N THR A 109 10.62 -9.73 -10.99
CA THR A 109 11.29 -9.65 -12.29
C THR A 109 11.57 -8.20 -12.69
N MET A 110 12.50 -7.95 -13.62
CA MET A 110 12.84 -6.59 -14.05
C MET A 110 11.63 -5.75 -14.51
N PRO A 111 10.68 -6.27 -15.32
CA PRO A 111 9.47 -5.53 -15.66
C PRO A 111 8.62 -5.18 -14.43
N MET A 112 8.55 -6.08 -13.45
CA MET A 112 7.83 -5.84 -12.20
C MET A 112 8.57 -4.81 -11.35
N GLN A 113 9.91 -4.87 -11.25
CA GLN A 113 10.70 -3.85 -10.55
C GLN A 113 10.46 -2.45 -11.14
N ALA A 114 10.46 -2.34 -12.47
CA ALA A 114 10.17 -1.07 -13.14
C ALA A 114 8.77 -0.53 -12.80
N LEU A 115 7.75 -1.41 -12.83
CA LEU A 115 6.38 -1.04 -12.49
C LEU A 115 6.25 -0.60 -11.04
N VAL A 116 6.79 -1.36 -10.11
CA VAL A 116 6.69 -1.04 -8.67
C VAL A 116 7.52 0.17 -8.29
N MET A 117 8.69 0.40 -8.92
CA MET A 117 9.44 1.65 -8.74
C MET A 117 8.63 2.87 -9.18
N ALA A 118 7.98 2.81 -10.34
CA ALA A 118 7.13 3.91 -10.78
C ALA A 118 5.96 4.15 -9.83
N HIS A 119 5.33 3.07 -9.36
CA HIS A 119 4.19 3.11 -8.45
C HIS A 119 4.58 3.61 -7.05
N ALA A 120 5.62 3.02 -6.44
CA ALA A 120 6.09 3.36 -5.10
C ALA A 120 6.71 4.77 -5.05
N CYS A 121 7.75 4.98 -5.85
CA CYS A 121 8.60 6.17 -5.76
C CYS A 121 7.92 7.44 -6.28
N TYR A 122 6.93 7.32 -7.16
CA TYR A 122 6.31 8.47 -7.79
C TYR A 122 4.78 8.51 -7.61
N GLY A 123 4.11 7.37 -7.56
CA GLY A 123 2.68 7.29 -7.28
C GLY A 123 2.40 7.52 -5.79
N HIS A 124 2.80 6.60 -4.94
CA HIS A 124 2.59 6.68 -3.49
C HIS A 124 3.29 7.88 -2.87
N ASN A 125 4.55 8.12 -3.21
CA ASN A 125 5.32 9.24 -2.69
C ASN A 125 4.65 10.58 -2.99
N SER A 126 4.27 10.83 -4.25
CA SER A 126 3.56 12.06 -4.63
C SER A 126 2.22 12.20 -3.91
N PHE A 127 1.50 11.09 -3.74
CA PHE A 127 0.25 11.08 -3.01
C PHE A 127 0.45 11.43 -1.53
N PHE A 128 1.42 10.84 -0.86
CA PHE A 128 1.73 11.13 0.53
C PHE A 128 2.10 12.61 0.73
N LYS A 129 2.99 13.12 -0.14
CA LYS A 129 3.47 14.51 -0.04
C LYS A 129 2.38 15.53 -0.28
N ASN A 130 1.40 15.27 -1.15
CA ASN A 130 0.47 16.29 -1.61
C ASN A 130 -0.96 16.12 -1.08
N ASN A 131 -1.33 14.94 -0.58
CA ASN A 131 -2.66 14.73 -0.01
C ASN A 131 -2.79 15.43 1.36
N TYR A 132 -3.81 16.25 1.51
CA TYR A 132 -4.04 17.06 2.72
C TYR A 132 -4.24 16.20 3.98
N LEU A 133 -4.78 14.98 3.86
CA LEU A 133 -4.98 14.08 4.99
C LEU A 133 -3.63 13.66 5.59
N PHE A 134 -2.66 13.29 4.74
CA PHE A 134 -1.32 12.94 5.22
C PHE A 134 -0.65 14.15 5.88
N LYS A 135 -0.69 15.32 5.25
CA LYS A 135 -0.15 16.56 5.83
C LYS A 135 -0.80 16.97 7.16
N THR A 136 -2.04 16.57 7.37
CA THR A 136 -2.76 16.90 8.61
C THR A 136 -2.45 15.94 9.75
N TRP A 137 -2.12 14.67 9.43
CA TRP A 137 -2.08 13.58 10.42
C TRP A 137 -0.69 12.99 10.62
N THR A 138 0.22 13.20 9.69
CA THR A 138 1.58 12.67 9.73
C THR A 138 2.56 13.77 9.36
N ASP A 139 3.78 13.64 9.88
CA ASP A 139 4.93 14.44 9.50
C ASP A 139 6.00 13.50 8.95
N ALA A 140 6.18 13.50 7.62
CA ALA A 140 7.10 12.62 6.95
C ALA A 140 8.56 12.87 7.37
N SER A 141 8.92 14.11 7.73
CA SER A 141 10.28 14.47 8.12
C SER A 141 10.69 13.93 9.50
N SER A 142 9.71 13.71 10.38
CA SER A 142 9.97 13.32 11.78
C SER A 142 9.54 11.87 12.10
N ILE A 143 8.90 11.16 11.18
CA ILE A 143 8.29 9.86 11.50
C ILE A 143 9.31 8.82 11.96
N ILE A 144 10.49 8.78 11.32
CA ILE A 144 11.54 7.82 11.68
C ILE A 144 12.09 8.11 13.08
N ASP A 145 12.38 9.36 13.37
CA ASP A 145 12.85 9.79 14.70
C ASP A 145 11.80 9.51 15.76
N TYR A 146 10.52 9.74 15.46
CA TYR A 146 9.42 9.42 16.35
C TYR A 146 9.30 7.93 16.64
N LEU A 147 9.43 7.07 15.62
CA LEU A 147 9.41 5.62 15.81
C LEU A 147 10.60 5.14 16.65
N LEU A 148 11.79 5.70 16.42
CA LEU A 148 12.97 5.40 17.22
C LEU A 148 12.80 5.84 18.67
N PHE A 149 12.29 7.05 18.89
CA PHE A 149 11.96 7.55 20.22
C PHE A 149 10.95 6.61 20.92
N ALA A 150 9.88 6.24 20.24
CA ALA A 150 8.86 5.37 20.81
C ALA A 150 9.42 3.98 21.19
N LYS A 151 10.28 3.41 20.34
CA LYS A 151 10.97 2.15 20.64
C LYS A 151 11.83 2.27 21.89
N ASN A 152 12.67 3.28 21.97
CA ASN A 152 13.57 3.50 23.11
C ASN A 152 12.77 3.74 24.40
N TYR A 153 11.70 4.53 24.33
CA TYR A 153 10.81 4.77 25.46
C TYR A 153 10.19 3.47 26.01
N ILE A 154 9.74 2.57 25.13
CA ILE A 154 9.19 1.29 25.54
C ILE A 154 10.28 0.44 26.19
N THR A 155 11.49 0.38 25.63
CA THR A 155 12.62 -0.34 26.21
C THR A 155 12.98 0.19 27.60
N GLU A 156 13.02 1.50 27.80
CA GLU A 156 13.22 2.10 29.12
C GLU A 156 12.10 1.72 30.12
N CYS A 157 10.87 1.65 29.66
CA CYS A 157 9.75 1.19 30.47
C CYS A 157 9.90 -0.28 30.86
N GLU A 158 10.34 -1.15 29.95
CA GLU A 158 10.59 -2.57 30.21
C GLU A 158 11.70 -2.77 31.25
N GLU A 159 12.78 -2.01 31.14
CA GLU A 159 13.87 -2.01 32.14
C GLU A 159 13.39 -1.56 33.54
N LYS A 160 12.54 -0.55 33.57
CA LYS A 160 12.07 0.06 34.85
C LYS A 160 10.94 -0.72 35.51
N HIS A 161 10.01 -1.28 34.76
CA HIS A 161 8.78 -1.86 35.27
C HIS A 161 8.66 -3.37 35.01
N GLY A 162 9.58 -3.94 34.28
CA GLY A 162 9.58 -5.34 33.84
C GLY A 162 8.76 -5.55 32.57
N ILE A 163 9.23 -6.50 31.77
CA ILE A 163 8.66 -6.82 30.43
C ILE A 163 7.17 -7.20 30.53
N ASP A 164 6.80 -8.06 31.47
CA ASP A 164 5.41 -8.55 31.62
C ASP A 164 4.41 -7.43 31.89
N ALA A 165 4.80 -6.43 32.70
CA ALA A 165 3.91 -5.30 33.00
C ALA A 165 3.70 -4.39 31.79
N VAL A 166 4.77 -4.12 31.04
CA VAL A 166 4.72 -3.30 29.82
C VAL A 166 3.96 -4.02 28.72
N GLU A 167 4.23 -5.31 28.50
CA GLU A 167 3.54 -6.11 27.49
C GLU A 167 2.02 -6.18 27.73
N LYS A 168 1.60 -6.38 28.99
CA LYS A 168 0.17 -6.35 29.37
C LYS A 168 -0.50 -5.02 29.04
N LEU A 169 0.22 -3.91 29.20
CA LEU A 169 -0.29 -2.59 28.83
C LEU A 169 -0.37 -2.43 27.31
N ILE A 170 0.67 -2.88 26.58
CA ILE A 170 0.69 -2.87 25.12
C ILE A 170 -0.43 -3.75 24.55
N ASP A 171 -0.70 -4.93 25.12
CA ASP A 171 -1.85 -5.76 24.74
C ASP A 171 -3.18 -4.99 24.83
N SER A 172 -3.34 -4.21 25.89
CA SER A 172 -4.53 -3.37 26.05
C SER A 172 -4.61 -2.27 24.97
N CYS A 173 -3.47 -1.66 24.63
CA CYS A 173 -3.38 -0.68 23.55
C CYS A 173 -3.71 -1.31 22.19
N HIS A 174 -3.18 -2.52 21.91
CA HIS A 174 -3.49 -3.24 20.68
C HIS A 174 -4.98 -3.59 20.55
N ALA A 175 -5.62 -4.00 21.66
CA ALA A 175 -7.05 -4.27 21.69
C ALA A 175 -7.89 -3.03 21.37
N LEU A 176 -7.40 -1.83 21.71
CA LEU A 176 -8.08 -0.55 21.46
C LEU A 176 -7.77 0.06 20.10
N MET A 177 -6.79 -0.46 19.34
CA MET A 177 -6.37 0.12 18.05
C MET A 177 -7.52 0.35 17.05
N ASN A 178 -8.46 -0.58 16.99
CA ASN A 178 -9.61 -0.48 16.07
C ASN A 178 -10.59 0.65 16.43
N PHE A 179 -10.61 1.06 17.68
CA PHE A 179 -11.48 2.16 18.16
C PHE A 179 -10.81 3.51 17.97
N GLY A 180 -9.49 3.53 17.91
CA GLY A 180 -8.66 4.70 17.69
C GLY A 180 -8.81 5.77 18.76
N VAL A 181 -8.07 6.84 18.59
CA VAL A 181 -8.21 8.07 19.38
C VAL A 181 -9.14 9.02 18.61
N ASP A 182 -10.13 9.61 19.28
CA ASP A 182 -10.94 10.64 18.67
C ASP A 182 -10.05 11.84 18.34
N ARG A 183 -9.87 12.08 17.05
CA ARG A 183 -9.09 13.19 16.55
C ARG A 183 -10.03 14.33 16.20
N TYR A 184 -9.64 15.52 16.53
CA TYR A 184 -10.35 16.75 16.33
C TYR A 184 -10.95 16.93 14.91
N LYS A 185 -10.30 16.43 13.86
CA LYS A 185 -10.77 16.48 12.46
C LYS A 185 -11.46 15.22 11.96
N ARG A 186 -11.73 14.26 12.83
CA ARG A 186 -12.43 13.05 12.42
C ARG A 186 -13.87 13.41 12.02
N PRO A 187 -14.36 12.92 10.87
CA PRO A 187 -15.77 13.09 10.52
C PRO A 187 -16.66 12.55 11.64
N GLN A 188 -17.76 13.25 11.92
CA GLN A 188 -18.74 12.77 12.90
C GLN A 188 -19.24 11.38 12.49
N LYS A 189 -19.39 10.50 13.48
CA LYS A 189 -19.97 9.17 13.24
C LYS A 189 -21.40 9.38 12.74
N ILE A 190 -21.70 8.87 11.57
CA ILE A 190 -23.06 8.87 11.04
C ILE A 190 -23.87 7.77 11.70
N SER A 191 -25.19 7.96 11.83
CA SER A 191 -26.06 6.94 12.36
C SER A 191 -26.15 5.74 11.41
N LEU A 192 -26.46 4.55 11.94
CA LEU A 192 -26.65 3.36 11.12
C LEU A 192 -27.74 3.55 10.04
N ALA A 193 -28.78 4.33 10.35
CA ALA A 193 -29.84 4.66 9.40
C ALA A 193 -29.33 5.53 8.24
N GLU A 194 -28.50 6.50 8.55
CA GLU A 194 -27.87 7.36 7.54
C GLU A 194 -26.87 6.59 6.68
N GLU A 195 -26.08 5.67 7.27
CA GLU A 195 -25.18 4.80 6.52
C GLU A 195 -25.92 3.91 5.54
N LYS A 196 -27.01 3.26 5.99
CA LYS A 196 -27.87 2.45 5.11
C LYS A 196 -28.48 3.27 3.99
N ARG A 197 -28.87 4.52 4.27
CA ARG A 197 -29.40 5.44 3.25
C ARG A 197 -28.35 5.75 2.20
N ARG A 198 -27.11 6.05 2.63
CA ARG A 198 -25.98 6.34 1.72
C ARG A 198 -25.59 5.13 0.89
N GLN A 199 -25.57 3.95 1.51
CA GLN A 199 -25.29 2.71 0.81
C GLN A 199 -26.32 2.46 -0.28
N LYS A 200 -27.62 2.58 0.06
CA LYS A 200 -28.69 2.42 -0.92
C LYS A 200 -28.61 3.44 -2.06
N ALA A 201 -28.36 4.70 -1.74
CA ALA A 201 -28.20 5.75 -2.76
C ALA A 201 -27.01 5.46 -3.70
N ARG A 202 -25.92 4.89 -3.16
CA ARG A 202 -24.76 4.47 -3.95
C ARG A 202 -25.08 3.28 -4.85
N GLU A 203 -25.80 2.31 -4.34
CA GLU A 203 -26.26 1.14 -5.12
C GLU A 203 -27.20 1.58 -6.24
N ASP A 204 -28.19 2.44 -5.95
CA ASP A 204 -29.12 3.00 -6.93
C ASP A 204 -28.38 3.79 -8.03
N TYR A 205 -27.37 4.59 -7.65
CA TYR A 205 -26.51 5.31 -8.60
C TYR A 205 -25.73 4.35 -9.50
N LEU A 206 -25.09 3.33 -8.93
CA LEU A 206 -24.35 2.32 -9.70
C LEU A 206 -25.28 1.55 -10.65
N GLN A 207 -26.48 1.19 -10.21
CA GLN A 207 -27.48 0.53 -11.06
C GLN A 207 -27.92 1.44 -12.22
N THR A 208 -28.09 2.72 -11.95
CA THR A 208 -28.41 3.70 -13.01
C THR A 208 -27.31 3.75 -14.07
N GLN A 209 -26.03 3.83 -13.64
CA GLN A 209 -24.89 3.83 -14.55
C GLN A 209 -24.80 2.56 -15.38
N VAL A 210 -25.00 1.40 -14.77
CA VAL A 210 -25.03 0.10 -15.47
C VAL A 210 -26.17 0.05 -16.47
N ASN A 211 -27.37 0.49 -16.08
CA ASN A 211 -28.54 0.53 -16.98
C ASN A 211 -28.33 1.48 -18.17
N GLU A 212 -27.69 2.63 -17.96
CA GLU A 212 -27.33 3.56 -19.04
C GLU A 212 -26.29 2.93 -19.96
N LEU A 213 -25.29 2.26 -19.43
CA LEU A 213 -24.30 1.54 -20.24
C LEU A 213 -24.95 0.47 -21.12
N TRP A 214 -25.87 -0.32 -20.59
CA TRP A 214 -26.62 -1.34 -21.34
C TRP A 214 -27.52 -0.74 -22.41
N ARG A 215 -28.07 0.45 -22.21
CA ARG A 215 -28.87 1.17 -23.21
C ARG A 215 -28.05 1.69 -24.37
N THR A 216 -26.78 2.03 -24.15
CA THR A 216 -25.87 2.58 -25.16
C THR A 216 -25.16 1.49 -25.97
N LEU A 217 -25.14 0.24 -25.50
CA LEU A 217 -24.59 -0.88 -26.25
C LEU A 217 -25.46 -1.17 -27.50
N PRO A 218 -24.85 -1.31 -28.68
CA PRO A 218 -25.59 -1.70 -29.88
C PRO A 218 -26.31 -3.04 -29.60
N LYS A 219 -27.62 -3.09 -29.84
CA LYS A 219 -28.38 -4.33 -29.77
C LYS A 219 -27.76 -5.30 -30.78
N GLN A 220 -27.02 -6.29 -30.31
CA GLN A 220 -26.59 -7.38 -31.18
C GLN A 220 -27.86 -8.05 -31.69
N HIS A 221 -28.02 -8.05 -33.05
CA HIS A 221 -29.05 -8.83 -33.69
C HIS A 221 -28.90 -10.28 -33.20
N LYS A 222 -29.90 -10.80 -32.52
CA LYS A 222 -29.98 -12.23 -32.20
C LYS A 222 -29.85 -12.98 -33.53
N ALA A 223 -28.69 -13.59 -33.74
CA ALA A 223 -28.58 -14.64 -34.73
C ALA A 223 -29.57 -15.73 -34.28
N SER A 224 -30.57 -15.95 -35.12
CA SER A 224 -31.56 -16.98 -34.92
C SER A 224 -30.88 -18.33 -34.84
N GLY A 225 -31.07 -19.05 -33.71
CA GLY A 225 -30.80 -20.46 -33.61
C GLY A 225 -29.60 -20.86 -32.75
N VAL A 226 -29.64 -20.58 -31.44
CA VAL A 226 -28.92 -21.42 -30.44
C VAL A 226 -29.86 -21.63 -29.27
N GLU A 227 -30.25 -22.88 -29.09
CA GLU A 227 -31.07 -23.37 -27.97
C GLU A 227 -30.38 -23.07 -26.63
N ASP A 228 -31.20 -22.54 -25.74
CA ASP A 228 -30.91 -22.24 -24.35
C ASP A 228 -30.66 -23.57 -23.58
N ARG A 229 -29.40 -24.00 -23.50
CA ARG A 229 -29.03 -25.12 -22.60
C ARG A 229 -28.85 -24.56 -21.18
N ARG A 230 -29.93 -24.69 -20.39
CA ARG A 230 -29.86 -24.53 -18.95
C ARG A 230 -28.95 -25.62 -18.37
N TYR A 231 -27.91 -25.19 -17.64
CA TYR A 231 -27.15 -26.12 -16.82
C TYR A 231 -27.95 -26.51 -15.57
N PRO A 232 -27.83 -27.78 -15.12
CA PRO A 232 -28.51 -28.30 -13.94
C PRO A 232 -27.92 -27.71 -12.64
#